data_777ab10a0da1b7478eeda8bc08844579
#
_entry.id   777ab10a0da1b7478eeda8bc08844579
#
_cell.length_a   1.000
_cell.length_b   1.000
_cell.length_c   1.000
_cell.angle_alpha   90.00
_cell.angle_beta   90.00
_cell.angle_gamma   90.00
#
_symmetry.space_group_name_H-M   'P 1'
#
loop_
_entity.id
_entity.type
_entity.pdbx_description
1 polymer ?
#
loop_
_entity_poly.entity_id
_entity_poly.type
_entity_poly.pdbx_seq_one_letter_code
_entity_poly.pdbx_strand_id
1 'polypeptide(L)'
;FSFGSKLLAVGILHVLYSNVYTLIIGKKFSASDVGYFNRAQTLAMFPSVNISSIITRALYPAQCSIQDDEETLKQSFLNSLRTSAFVIFPLMVGLSILAEPLIRIVLTDKWIDSAKILSILCIAYLPYPLMALNWQLVNVKGRSGLALKSELWGKSIAFVILVTTLPWGLIAICW
;
A
#
# COMPACT_ATOMS: atom_id res chain seq x y z
N PHE A 1 -18.67 -15.31 -15.50
CA PHE A 1 -17.33 -15.24 -16.12
C PHE A 1 -16.76 -13.81 -16.16
N SER A 2 -17.59 -12.78 -16.38
CA SER A 2 -17.10 -11.39 -16.49
C SER A 2 -16.51 -10.78 -15.22
N PHE A 3 -16.95 -11.18 -14.02
CA PHE A 3 -16.44 -10.66 -12.74
C PHE A 3 -15.03 -11.20 -12.45
N GLY A 4 -14.88 -12.52 -12.51
CA GLY A 4 -13.60 -13.17 -12.20
C GLY A 4 -12.49 -12.81 -13.18
N SER A 5 -12.77 -12.71 -14.49
CA SER A 5 -11.79 -12.32 -15.50
C SER A 5 -11.26 -10.89 -15.29
N LYS A 6 -12.12 -9.95 -14.86
CA LYS A 6 -11.70 -8.58 -14.54
C LYS A 6 -10.80 -8.52 -13.31
N LEU A 7 -11.11 -9.28 -12.25
CA LEU A 7 -10.25 -9.38 -11.07
C LEU A 7 -8.90 -10.03 -11.39
N LEU A 8 -8.90 -11.04 -12.26
CA LEU A 8 -7.68 -11.70 -12.72
C LEU A 8 -6.80 -10.72 -13.52
N ALA A 9 -7.41 -9.94 -14.42
CA ALA A 9 -6.70 -8.90 -15.16
C ALA A 9 -6.08 -7.84 -14.22
N VAL A 10 -6.81 -7.42 -13.18
CA VAL A 10 -6.29 -6.51 -12.15
C VAL A 10 -5.08 -7.11 -11.44
N GLY A 11 -5.16 -8.39 -11.04
CA GLY A 11 -4.04 -9.09 -10.38
C GLY A 11 -2.79 -9.18 -11.28
N ILE A 12 -2.97 -9.53 -12.55
CA ILE A 12 -1.87 -9.59 -13.53
C ILE A 12 -1.23 -8.21 -13.71
N LEU A 13 -2.04 -7.16 -13.91
CA LEU A 13 -1.56 -5.79 -14.04
C LEU A 13 -0.77 -5.34 -12.81
N HIS A 14 -1.24 -5.68 -11.61
CA HIS A 14 -0.55 -5.36 -10.37
C HIS A 14 0.83 -6.02 -10.31
N VAL A 15 0.91 -7.32 -10.61
CA VAL A 15 2.17 -8.08 -10.60
C VAL A 15 3.14 -7.54 -11.65
N LEU A 16 2.66 -7.31 -12.87
CA LEU A 16 3.48 -6.75 -13.94
C LEU A 16 4.03 -5.38 -13.57
N TYR A 17 3.17 -4.49 -13.06
CA TYR A 17 3.59 -3.15 -12.63
C TYR A 17 4.66 -3.21 -11.53
N SER A 18 4.47 -4.02 -10.51
CA SER A 18 5.42 -4.17 -9.39
C SER A 18 6.78 -4.68 -9.85
N ASN A 19 6.81 -5.63 -10.78
CA ASN A 19 8.06 -6.15 -11.34
C ASN A 19 8.77 -5.11 -12.22
N VAL A 20 8.03 -4.43 -13.09
CA VAL A 20 8.58 -3.37 -13.94
C VAL A 20 9.13 -2.22 -13.08
N TYR A 21 8.41 -1.83 -12.04
CA TYR A 21 8.85 -0.81 -11.09
C TYR A 21 10.21 -1.17 -10.45
N THR A 22 10.33 -2.39 -9.93
CA THR A 22 11.58 -2.90 -9.34
C THR A 22 12.72 -2.98 -10.36
N LEU A 23 12.44 -3.41 -11.60
CA LEU A 23 13.43 -3.47 -12.68
C LEU A 23 13.94 -2.08 -13.09
N ILE A 24 13.06 -1.09 -13.16
CA ILE A 24 13.44 0.29 -13.51
C ILE A 24 14.35 0.87 -12.43
N ILE A 25 13.99 0.71 -11.17
CA ILE A 25 14.84 1.14 -10.04
C ILE A 25 16.19 0.41 -10.10
N GLY A 26 16.17 -0.93 -10.26
CA GLY A 26 17.40 -1.74 -10.31
C GLY A 26 18.33 -1.43 -11.47
N LYS A 27 17.80 -0.94 -12.59
CA LYS A 27 18.62 -0.54 -13.76
C LYS A 27 19.32 0.82 -13.56
N LYS A 28 18.72 1.72 -12.80
CA LYS A 28 19.21 3.09 -12.64
C LYS A 28 20.04 3.29 -11.36
N PHE A 29 19.73 2.56 -10.30
CA PHE A 29 20.38 2.65 -9.01
C PHE A 29 21.24 1.41 -8.74
N SER A 30 22.14 1.48 -7.76
CA SER A 30 22.97 0.34 -7.41
C SER A 30 22.15 -0.82 -6.83
N ALA A 31 22.66 -2.04 -6.90
CA ALA A 31 22.02 -3.20 -6.27
C ALA A 31 21.85 -3.02 -4.74
N SER A 32 22.77 -2.29 -4.10
CA SER A 32 22.69 -1.93 -2.69
C SER A 32 21.50 -1.01 -2.41
N ASP A 33 21.28 0.02 -3.24
CA ASP A 33 20.16 0.96 -3.08
C ASP A 33 18.81 0.27 -3.21
N VAL A 34 18.70 -0.65 -4.17
CA VAL A 34 17.49 -1.49 -4.32
C VAL A 34 17.29 -2.36 -3.08
N GLY A 35 18.37 -2.89 -2.53
CA GLY A 35 18.34 -3.66 -1.28
C GLY A 35 17.84 -2.83 -0.10
N TYR A 36 18.36 -1.63 0.09
CA TYR A 36 17.94 -0.70 1.14
C TYR A 36 16.47 -0.31 1.00
N PHE A 37 16.03 0.01 -0.22
CA PHE A 37 14.63 0.33 -0.51
C PHE A 37 13.71 -0.84 -0.19
N ASN A 38 14.01 -2.05 -0.67
CA ASN A 38 13.17 -3.22 -0.46
C ASN A 38 13.05 -3.59 1.03
N ARG A 39 14.12 -3.45 1.82
CA ARG A 39 14.07 -3.70 3.27
C ARG A 39 13.23 -2.66 3.99
N ALA A 40 13.42 -1.38 3.68
CA ALA A 40 12.62 -0.30 4.22
C ALA A 40 11.14 -0.47 3.85
N GLN A 41 10.83 -0.79 2.60
CA GLN A 41 9.48 -1.03 2.13
C GLN A 41 8.81 -2.20 2.85
N THR A 42 9.51 -3.33 3.00
CA THR A 42 8.97 -4.50 3.71
C THR A 42 8.60 -4.15 5.15
N LEU A 43 9.45 -3.39 5.86
CA LEU A 43 9.19 -2.97 7.23
C LEU A 43 8.04 -1.96 7.32
N ALA A 44 7.96 -0.98 6.40
CA ALA A 44 6.89 0.00 6.36
C ALA A 44 5.53 -0.63 6.01
N MET A 45 5.50 -1.56 5.06
CA MET A 45 4.27 -2.25 4.65
C MET A 45 3.74 -3.20 5.72
N PHE A 46 4.62 -3.79 6.54
CA PHE A 46 4.23 -4.82 7.49
C PHE A 46 3.06 -4.40 8.39
N PRO A 47 3.09 -3.28 9.13
CA PRO A 47 1.97 -2.86 9.96
C PRO A 47 0.76 -2.40 9.14
N SER A 48 0.97 -1.53 8.13
CA SER A 48 -0.13 -0.97 7.33
C SER A 48 -0.94 -2.03 6.61
N VAL A 49 -0.27 -2.96 5.92
CA VAL A 49 -0.92 -3.99 5.10
C VAL A 49 -1.56 -5.06 5.98
N ASN A 50 -0.83 -5.58 6.99
CA ASN A 50 -1.34 -6.68 7.81
C ASN A 50 -2.52 -6.25 8.67
N ILE A 51 -2.43 -5.09 9.36
CA ILE A 51 -3.53 -4.60 10.19
C ILE A 51 -4.75 -4.29 9.31
N SER A 52 -4.57 -3.60 8.18
CA SER A 52 -5.67 -3.36 7.24
C SER A 52 -6.29 -4.65 6.74
N SER A 53 -5.49 -5.67 6.41
CA SER A 53 -5.99 -6.95 5.93
C SER A 53 -6.78 -7.73 6.99
N ILE A 54 -6.38 -7.65 8.26
CA ILE A 54 -7.12 -8.26 9.37
C ILE A 54 -8.49 -7.58 9.50
N ILE A 55 -8.51 -6.25 9.53
CA ILE A 55 -9.75 -5.48 9.66
C ILE A 55 -10.68 -5.74 8.48
N THR A 56 -10.17 -5.68 7.25
CA THR A 56 -10.98 -5.90 6.05
C THR A 56 -11.55 -7.31 6.00
N ARG A 57 -10.76 -8.34 6.30
CA ARG A 57 -11.23 -9.74 6.31
C ARG A 57 -12.27 -9.99 7.40
N ALA A 58 -12.11 -9.41 8.58
CA ALA A 58 -13.06 -9.57 9.66
C ALA A 58 -14.42 -8.91 9.36
N LEU A 59 -14.40 -7.76 8.69
CA LEU A 59 -15.61 -6.99 8.41
C LEU A 59 -16.29 -7.38 7.09
N TYR A 60 -15.59 -8.02 6.17
CA TYR A 60 -16.13 -8.36 4.85
C TYR A 60 -17.45 -9.12 4.87
N PRO A 61 -17.62 -10.22 5.65
CA PRO A 61 -18.89 -10.95 5.69
C PRO A 61 -20.04 -10.10 6.21
N ALA A 62 -19.80 -9.29 7.27
CA ALA A 62 -20.80 -8.41 7.82
C ALA A 62 -21.21 -7.30 6.84
N GLN A 63 -20.28 -6.75 6.11
CA GLN A 63 -20.56 -5.74 5.09
C GLN A 63 -21.31 -6.33 3.89
N CYS A 64 -21.05 -7.58 3.52
CA CYS A 64 -21.82 -8.26 2.48
C CYS A 64 -23.29 -8.50 2.89
N SER A 65 -23.57 -8.77 4.17
CA SER A 65 -24.96 -8.97 4.63
C SER A 65 -25.79 -7.71 4.66
N ILE A 66 -25.16 -6.53 4.70
CA ILE A 66 -25.82 -5.20 4.71
C ILE A 66 -25.60 -4.43 3.40
N GLN A 67 -25.17 -5.09 2.33
CA GLN A 67 -24.77 -4.43 1.07
C GLN A 67 -25.89 -3.63 0.40
N ASP A 68 -27.15 -3.97 0.66
CA ASP A 68 -28.34 -3.33 0.09
C ASP A 68 -28.83 -2.15 0.95
N ASP A 69 -28.39 -2.02 2.20
CA ASP A 69 -28.65 -0.89 3.08
C ASP A 69 -27.48 0.11 3.00
N GLU A 70 -27.65 1.15 2.19
CA GLU A 70 -26.58 2.12 1.92
C GLU A 70 -26.15 2.91 3.16
N GLU A 71 -27.09 3.26 4.05
CA GLU A 71 -26.76 4.08 5.22
C GLU A 71 -26.00 3.24 6.27
N THR A 72 -26.46 2.01 6.53
CA THR A 72 -25.76 1.09 7.44
C THR A 72 -24.41 0.70 6.90
N LEU A 73 -24.28 0.46 5.59
CA LEU A 73 -23.00 0.14 4.95
C LEU A 73 -22.02 1.31 5.03
N LYS A 74 -22.48 2.54 4.78
CA LYS A 74 -21.68 3.76 4.92
C LYS A 74 -21.19 3.97 6.34
N GLN A 75 -22.06 3.78 7.33
CA GLN A 75 -21.69 3.89 8.74
C GLN A 75 -20.65 2.83 9.13
N SER A 76 -20.82 1.59 8.67
CA SER A 76 -19.84 0.51 8.85
C SER A 76 -18.50 0.86 8.23
N PHE A 77 -18.49 1.41 7.02
CA PHE A 77 -17.26 1.88 6.36
C PHE A 77 -16.55 2.98 7.14
N LEU A 78 -17.27 4.00 7.59
CA LEU A 78 -16.68 5.10 8.37
C LEU A 78 -16.12 4.63 9.72
N ASN A 79 -16.82 3.73 10.40
CA ASN A 79 -16.34 3.15 11.66
C ASN A 79 -15.07 2.32 11.43
N SER A 80 -15.04 1.51 10.35
CA SER A 80 -13.87 0.73 9.97
C SER A 80 -12.67 1.63 9.65
N LEU A 81 -12.91 2.74 8.96
CA LEU A 81 -11.88 3.72 8.62
C LEU A 81 -11.31 4.39 9.88
N ARG A 82 -12.19 4.84 10.79
CA ARG A 82 -11.78 5.44 12.07
C ARG A 82 -10.95 4.48 12.91
N THR A 83 -11.39 3.23 13.04
CA THR A 83 -10.68 2.20 13.81
C THR A 83 -9.31 1.91 13.19
N SER A 84 -9.25 1.75 11.87
CA SER A 84 -7.99 1.52 11.16
C SER A 84 -7.02 2.68 11.32
N ALA A 85 -7.49 3.92 11.15
CA ALA A 85 -6.67 5.12 11.30
C ALA A 85 -6.17 5.28 12.74
N PHE A 86 -7.03 5.04 13.74
CA PHE A 86 -6.67 5.13 15.15
C PHE A 86 -5.51 4.18 15.54
N VAL A 87 -5.45 3.00 14.94
CA VAL A 87 -4.39 2.02 15.22
C VAL A 87 -3.15 2.28 14.35
N ILE A 88 -3.35 2.48 13.04
CA ILE A 88 -2.25 2.50 12.08
C ILE A 88 -1.49 3.83 12.13
N PHE A 89 -2.16 4.98 12.31
CA PHE A 89 -1.48 6.28 12.28
C PHE A 89 -0.45 6.44 13.41
N PRO A 90 -0.78 6.20 14.70
CA PRO A 90 0.21 6.28 15.76
C PRO A 90 1.36 5.29 15.56
N LEU A 91 1.04 4.07 15.08
CA LEU A 91 2.04 3.04 14.85
C LEU A 91 3.00 3.42 13.73
N MET A 92 2.50 3.97 12.61
CA MET A 92 3.33 4.39 11.49
C MET A 92 4.18 5.63 11.83
N VAL A 93 3.62 6.58 12.56
CA VAL A 93 4.38 7.74 13.06
C VAL A 93 5.46 7.29 14.04
N GLY A 94 5.11 6.41 14.99
CA GLY A 94 6.09 5.83 15.91
C GLY A 94 7.21 5.09 15.18
N LEU A 95 6.86 4.26 14.18
CA LEU A 95 7.82 3.55 13.35
C LEU A 95 8.73 4.49 12.55
N SER A 96 8.17 5.61 12.04
CA SER A 96 8.95 6.63 11.32
C SER A 96 9.99 7.29 12.23
N ILE A 97 9.63 7.61 13.48
CA ILE A 97 10.53 8.22 14.46
C ILE A 97 11.59 7.22 14.93
N LEU A 98 11.21 5.98 15.15
CA LEU A 98 12.07 4.90 15.64
C LEU A 98 12.79 4.13 14.52
N ALA A 99 12.76 4.63 13.28
CA ALA A 99 13.30 3.94 12.11
C ALA A 99 14.79 3.58 12.28
N GLU A 100 15.60 4.51 12.77
CA GLU A 100 17.04 4.29 12.94
C GLU A 100 17.36 3.25 14.02
N PRO A 101 16.90 3.37 15.28
CA PRO A 101 17.15 2.36 16.30
C PRO A 101 16.56 0.99 15.91
N LEU A 102 15.41 0.95 15.24
CA LEU A 102 14.79 -0.29 14.79
C LEU A 102 15.67 -0.99 13.74
N ILE A 103 16.18 -0.27 12.74
CA ILE A 103 17.07 -0.84 11.73
C ILE A 103 18.35 -1.39 12.38
N ARG A 104 18.96 -0.68 13.32
CA ARG A 104 20.16 -1.15 14.03
C ARG A 104 19.92 -2.45 14.79
N ILE A 105 18.80 -2.56 15.48
CA ILE A 105 18.46 -3.74 16.29
C ILE A 105 18.06 -4.94 15.42
N VAL A 106 17.23 -4.71 14.38
CA VAL A 106 16.63 -5.80 13.58
C VAL A 106 17.51 -6.22 12.41
N LEU A 107 18.17 -5.26 11.75
CA LEU A 107 18.90 -5.50 10.49
C LEU A 107 20.42 -5.27 10.59
N THR A 108 20.91 -4.75 11.70
CA THR A 108 22.31 -4.36 11.93
C THR A 108 22.72 -3.04 11.24
N ASP A 109 23.89 -2.49 11.65
CA ASP A 109 24.41 -1.21 11.13
C ASP A 109 24.65 -1.18 9.61
N LYS A 110 24.85 -2.35 9.01
CA LYS A 110 25.00 -2.47 7.54
C LYS A 110 23.81 -1.90 6.76
N TRP A 111 22.62 -1.87 7.36
CA TRP A 111 21.37 -1.44 6.73
C TRP A 111 20.92 -0.04 7.14
N ILE A 112 21.79 0.73 7.78
CA ILE A 112 21.43 2.04 8.37
C ILE A 112 20.87 3.02 7.31
N ASP A 113 21.34 2.94 6.07
CA ASP A 113 20.84 3.77 4.97
C ASP A 113 19.37 3.51 4.66
N SER A 114 18.84 2.33 5.01
CA SER A 114 17.41 2.04 4.91
C SER A 114 16.55 2.84 5.90
N ALA A 115 17.12 3.40 6.98
CA ALA A 115 16.34 4.09 8.02
C ALA A 115 15.66 5.35 7.49
N LYS A 116 16.37 6.16 6.69
CA LYS A 116 15.81 7.36 6.06
C LYS A 116 14.67 7.00 5.10
N ILE A 117 14.86 5.95 4.31
CA ILE A 117 13.85 5.44 3.38
C ILE A 117 12.65 4.93 4.15
N LEU A 118 12.87 4.18 5.24
CA LEU A 118 11.81 3.67 6.12
C LEU A 118 10.94 4.80 6.69
N SER A 119 11.56 5.85 7.23
CA SER A 119 10.83 7.01 7.79
C SER A 119 9.89 7.64 6.75
N ILE A 120 10.37 7.86 5.53
CA ILE A 120 9.57 8.43 4.43
C ILE A 120 8.44 7.48 4.04
N LEU A 121 8.75 6.20 3.84
CA LEU A 121 7.76 5.20 3.46
C LEU A 121 6.68 4.99 4.52
N CYS A 122 6.99 5.11 5.82
CA CYS A 122 5.99 5.07 6.87
C CYS A 122 4.93 6.17 6.68
N ILE A 123 5.34 7.39 6.32
CA ILE A 123 4.42 8.49 6.03
C ILE A 123 3.63 8.21 4.74
N ALA A 124 4.30 7.73 3.69
CA ALA A 124 3.68 7.41 2.41
C ALA A 124 2.62 6.27 2.54
N TYR A 125 2.79 5.34 3.46
CA TYR A 125 1.83 4.25 3.70
C TYR A 125 0.70 4.61 4.69
N LEU A 126 0.66 5.82 5.27
CA LEU A 126 -0.46 6.26 6.12
C LEU A 126 -1.83 6.15 5.46
N PRO A 127 -2.04 6.53 4.18
CA PRO A 127 -3.35 6.42 3.53
C PRO A 127 -3.71 4.99 3.11
N TYR A 128 -2.86 3.99 3.30
CA TYR A 128 -3.10 2.61 2.87
C TYR A 128 -4.42 2.01 3.40
N PRO A 129 -4.83 2.21 4.68
CA PRO A 129 -6.11 1.71 5.17
C PRO A 129 -7.32 2.24 4.39
N LEU A 130 -7.27 3.51 3.99
CA LEU A 130 -8.32 4.12 3.17
C LEU A 130 -8.43 3.40 1.82
N MET A 131 -7.30 3.15 1.17
CA MET A 131 -7.26 2.43 -0.11
C MET A 131 -7.78 1.01 0.04
N ALA A 132 -7.37 0.28 1.09
CA ALA A 132 -7.80 -1.09 1.34
C ALA A 132 -9.31 -1.20 1.60
N LEU A 133 -9.89 -0.29 2.39
CA LEU A 133 -11.32 -0.25 2.69
C LEU A 133 -12.15 0.17 1.48
N ASN A 134 -11.69 1.13 0.67
CA ASN A 134 -12.36 1.47 -0.59
C ASN A 134 -12.37 0.28 -1.57
N TRP A 135 -11.25 -0.44 -1.67
CA TRP A 135 -11.18 -1.65 -2.48
C TRP A 135 -12.17 -2.73 -2.00
N GLN A 136 -12.26 -2.91 -0.68
CA GLN A 136 -13.23 -3.81 -0.09
C GLN A 136 -14.67 -3.42 -0.42
N LEU A 137 -15.02 -2.13 -0.30
CA LEU A 137 -16.37 -1.64 -0.61
C LEU A 137 -16.75 -1.90 -2.08
N VAL A 138 -15.82 -1.72 -3.01
CA VAL A 138 -16.03 -2.05 -4.43
C VAL A 138 -16.30 -3.54 -4.63
N ASN A 139 -15.64 -4.41 -3.87
CA ASN A 139 -15.87 -5.85 -3.90
C ASN A 139 -17.22 -6.24 -3.27
N VAL A 140 -17.60 -5.65 -2.13
CA VAL A 140 -18.91 -5.86 -1.48
C VAL A 140 -20.05 -5.49 -2.44
N LYS A 141 -19.94 -4.37 -3.13
CA LYS A 141 -20.94 -3.93 -4.15
C LYS A 141 -20.84 -4.68 -5.49
N GLY A 142 -19.93 -5.64 -5.65
CA GLY A 142 -19.75 -6.42 -6.88
C GLY A 142 -19.31 -5.61 -8.11
N ARG A 143 -18.81 -4.38 -7.93
CA ARG A 143 -18.50 -3.45 -9.02
C ARG A 143 -17.07 -3.63 -9.58
N SER A 144 -16.75 -4.84 -10.05
CA SER A 144 -15.42 -5.17 -10.59
C SER A 144 -14.96 -4.29 -11.77
N GLY A 145 -15.90 -3.69 -12.50
CA GLY A 145 -15.58 -2.74 -13.57
C GLY A 145 -14.96 -1.43 -13.06
N LEU A 146 -15.40 -0.94 -11.88
CA LEU A 146 -14.81 0.22 -11.23
C LEU A 146 -13.44 -0.12 -10.68
N ALA A 147 -13.28 -1.33 -10.12
CA ALA A 147 -11.99 -1.84 -9.66
C ALA A 147 -10.93 -1.80 -10.78
N LEU A 148 -11.27 -2.35 -11.95
CA LEU A 148 -10.37 -2.37 -13.10
C LEU A 148 -10.03 -0.94 -13.59
N LYS A 149 -11.02 -0.06 -13.68
CA LYS A 149 -10.80 1.34 -14.10
C LYS A 149 -9.89 2.08 -13.13
N SER A 150 -10.14 1.98 -11.82
CA SER A 150 -9.32 2.64 -10.80
C SER A 150 -7.88 2.13 -10.79
N GLU A 151 -7.68 0.83 -10.99
CA GLU A 151 -6.35 0.23 -11.08
C GLU A 151 -5.57 0.72 -12.32
N LEU A 152 -6.24 0.74 -13.47
CA LEU A 152 -5.63 1.24 -14.72
C LEU A 152 -5.22 2.72 -14.58
N TRP A 153 -6.11 3.58 -14.11
CA TRP A 153 -5.82 4.99 -13.92
C TRP A 153 -4.73 5.21 -12.88
N GLY A 154 -4.83 4.54 -11.72
CA GLY A 154 -3.84 4.64 -10.66
C GLY A 154 -2.45 4.21 -11.11
N LYS A 155 -2.32 3.07 -11.82
CA LYS A 155 -1.03 2.59 -12.34
C LYS A 155 -0.47 3.46 -13.44
N SER A 156 -1.32 4.01 -14.31
CA SER A 156 -0.88 4.95 -15.35
C SER A 156 -0.31 6.23 -14.75
N ILE A 157 -0.99 6.82 -13.77
CA ILE A 157 -0.51 8.02 -13.06
C ILE A 157 0.78 7.71 -12.30
N ALA A 158 0.82 6.60 -11.56
CA ALA A 158 2.00 6.19 -10.81
C ALA A 158 3.22 5.91 -11.74
N PHE A 159 2.99 5.37 -12.94
CA PHE A 159 4.04 5.19 -13.92
C PHE A 159 4.59 6.52 -14.46
N VAL A 160 3.72 7.48 -14.73
CA VAL A 160 4.14 8.84 -15.15
C VAL A 160 4.95 9.51 -14.03
N ILE A 161 4.48 9.44 -12.78
CA ILE A 161 5.20 9.97 -11.63
C ILE A 161 6.57 9.29 -11.49
N LEU A 162 6.64 7.96 -11.60
CA LEU A 162 7.91 7.22 -11.56
C LEU A 162 8.89 7.74 -12.61
N VAL A 163 8.46 7.88 -13.87
CA VAL A 163 9.34 8.34 -14.95
C VAL A 163 9.83 9.78 -14.71
N THR A 164 8.98 10.65 -14.19
CA THR A 164 9.35 12.06 -13.90
C THR A 164 10.25 12.20 -12.67
N THR A 165 10.11 11.33 -11.66
CA THR A 165 10.90 11.38 -10.43
C THR A 165 12.23 10.61 -10.55
N LEU A 166 12.35 9.71 -11.52
CA LEU A 166 13.59 8.97 -11.78
C LEU A 166 14.89 9.82 -11.81
N PRO A 167 14.93 11.00 -12.45
CA PRO A 167 16.15 11.82 -12.48
C PRO A 167 16.52 12.42 -11.12
N TRP A 168 15.58 12.53 -10.18
CA TRP A 168 15.77 13.22 -8.90
C TRP A 168 16.28 12.31 -7.75
N GLY A 169 16.50 11.04 -8.05
CA GLY A 169 17.10 10.08 -7.10
C GLY A 169 16.11 9.20 -6.37
N LEU A 170 16.66 8.23 -5.60
CA LEU A 170 15.86 7.20 -4.92
C LEU A 170 14.87 7.79 -3.90
N ILE A 171 15.27 8.84 -3.19
CA ILE A 171 14.43 9.49 -2.17
C ILE A 171 13.20 10.15 -2.81
N ALA A 172 13.34 10.74 -4.00
CA ALA A 172 12.23 11.34 -4.72
C ALA A 172 11.20 10.33 -5.22
N ILE A 173 11.61 9.07 -5.39
CA ILE A 173 10.73 7.96 -5.78
C ILE A 173 9.90 7.45 -4.57
N CYS A 174 10.38 7.71 -3.34
CA CYS A 174 9.68 7.30 -2.12
C CYS A 174 8.47 8.18 -1.78
N TRP A 175 8.38 9.39 -2.35
CA TRP A 175 7.26 10.36 -2.20
C TRP A 175 6.21 10.15 -3.29
#